data_9fbfbe81166ef93c6b870286297aa0d8
#
_entry.id   9fbfbe81166ef93c6b870286297aa0d8
#
_cell.length_a   1.000
_cell.length_b   1.000
_cell.length_c   1.000
_cell.angle_alpha   90.00
_cell.angle_beta   90.00
_cell.angle_gamma   90.00
#
_symmetry.space_group_name_H-M   'P 1'
#
loop_
_entity.id
_entity.type
_entity.pdbx_description
1 polymer ?
#
loop_
_entity_poly.entity_id
_entity_poly.type
_entity_poly.pdbx_seq_one_letter_code
_entity_poly.pdbx_strand_id
1 'polypeptide(L)'
;MTETLPSSTRRGLSGTALKGIACVTMLIDHIGASCLENGFLSAPAAPAGLAALDLVLRLIGRLAFPIFCFLLEEGFVHTHDVKKYIGRLLLFGLVSEVPFDLAFFRTPFAPGYQNVYWTLALGVLAMAGLNHFEKPDGSTGWQ
;
A
#
# COMPACT_ATOMS: atom_id res chain seq x y z
N MET A 1 14.96 49.20 5.44
CA MET A 1 15.64 48.03 4.83
C MET A 1 14.99 46.78 5.40
N THR A 2 13.99 46.25 4.71
CA THR A 2 13.29 45.01 5.08
C THR A 2 13.95 43.86 4.32
N GLU A 3 14.76 43.10 5.02
CA GLU A 3 15.42 41.91 4.50
C GLU A 3 14.35 40.81 4.31
N THR A 4 14.01 40.54 3.04
CA THR A 4 13.18 39.39 2.68
C THR A 4 14.01 38.13 2.77
N LEU A 5 13.79 37.32 3.81
CA LEU A 5 14.39 36.00 3.93
C LEU A 5 14.00 35.15 2.71
N PRO A 6 14.96 34.45 2.07
CA PRO A 6 14.66 33.57 0.95
C PRO A 6 13.78 32.42 1.44
N SER A 7 12.61 32.25 0.82
CA SER A 7 11.75 31.11 1.06
C SER A 7 12.50 29.83 0.63
N SER A 8 12.97 29.09 1.63
CA SER A 8 13.50 27.74 1.45
C SER A 8 12.39 26.85 0.89
N THR A 9 12.33 26.70 -0.42
CA THR A 9 11.51 25.69 -1.08
C THR A 9 12.08 24.32 -0.71
N ARG A 10 11.57 23.73 0.37
CA ARG A 10 11.84 22.32 0.67
C ARG A 10 11.28 21.50 -0.49
N ARG A 11 12.16 20.98 -1.33
CA ARG A 11 11.80 20.03 -2.38
C ARG A 11 11.36 18.73 -1.70
N GLY A 12 10.07 18.58 -1.47
CA GLY A 12 9.47 17.30 -1.05
C GLY A 12 9.58 16.26 -2.17
N LEU A 13 9.47 14.99 -1.82
CA LEU A 13 9.36 13.92 -2.82
C LEU A 13 8.05 14.09 -3.61
N SER A 14 8.14 13.95 -4.94
CA SER A 14 6.95 13.97 -5.78
C SER A 14 6.08 12.74 -5.52
N GLY A 15 4.76 12.85 -5.71
CA GLY A 15 3.84 11.70 -5.58
C GLY A 15 4.24 10.53 -6.49
N THR A 16 4.82 10.81 -7.68
CA THR A 16 5.35 9.77 -8.57
C THR A 16 6.57 9.07 -7.97
N ALA A 17 7.48 9.81 -7.33
CA ALA A 17 8.63 9.22 -6.65
C ALA A 17 8.19 8.34 -5.47
N LEU A 18 7.22 8.79 -4.67
CA LEU A 18 6.65 8.01 -3.57
C LEU A 18 5.98 6.71 -4.06
N LYS A 19 5.23 6.76 -5.18
CA LYS A 19 4.67 5.56 -5.81
C LYS A 19 5.77 4.58 -6.22
N GLY A 20 6.84 5.08 -6.85
CA GLY A 20 7.99 4.26 -7.22
C GLY A 20 8.64 3.59 -6.02
N ILE A 21 8.90 4.34 -4.95
CA ILE A 21 9.46 3.79 -3.70
C ILE A 21 8.55 2.72 -3.11
N ALA A 22 7.23 2.99 -3.00
CA ALA A 22 6.28 2.02 -2.47
C ALA A 22 6.23 0.73 -3.31
N CYS A 23 6.24 0.84 -4.64
CA CYS A 23 6.26 -0.34 -5.51
C CYS A 23 7.54 -1.16 -5.36
N VAL A 24 8.71 -0.50 -5.29
CA VAL A 24 10.00 -1.18 -5.12
C VAL A 24 10.08 -1.87 -3.75
N THR A 25 9.70 -1.19 -2.67
CA THR A 25 9.71 -1.79 -1.32
C THR A 25 8.71 -2.94 -1.20
N MET A 26 7.54 -2.85 -1.85
CA MET A 26 6.57 -3.93 -1.91
C MET A 26 7.11 -5.13 -2.72
N LEU A 27 7.80 -4.89 -3.83
CA LEU A 27 8.44 -5.96 -4.60
C LEU A 27 9.50 -6.69 -3.77
N ILE A 28 10.31 -5.97 -3.01
CA ILE A 28 11.31 -6.53 -2.09
C ILE A 28 10.63 -7.43 -1.05
N ASP A 29 9.52 -6.98 -0.45
CA ASP A 29 8.71 -7.78 0.48
C ASP A 29 8.21 -9.08 -0.15
N HIS A 30 7.66 -8.98 -1.37
CA HIS A 30 7.12 -10.13 -2.08
C HIS A 30 8.20 -11.16 -2.46
N ILE A 31 9.40 -10.70 -2.81
CA ILE A 31 10.55 -11.59 -3.03
C ILE A 31 10.92 -12.34 -1.72
N GLY A 32 10.97 -11.63 -0.59
CA GLY A 32 11.17 -12.26 0.73
C GLY A 32 10.11 -13.33 1.00
N ALA A 33 8.84 -12.95 0.95
CA ALA A 33 7.74 -13.84 1.29
C ALA A 33 7.59 -15.03 0.31
N SER A 34 7.66 -14.80 -0.99
CA SER A 34 7.40 -15.86 -1.98
C SER A 34 8.62 -16.75 -2.23
N CYS A 35 9.82 -16.16 -2.35
CA CYS A 35 11.03 -16.90 -2.70
C CYS A 35 11.75 -17.45 -1.46
N LEU A 36 11.90 -16.64 -0.40
CA LEU A 36 12.63 -17.07 0.79
C LEU A 36 11.76 -17.87 1.74
N GLU A 37 10.62 -17.35 2.20
CA GLU A 37 9.75 -18.06 3.13
C GLU A 37 9.16 -19.34 2.50
N ASN A 38 8.49 -19.22 1.35
CA ASN A 38 7.83 -20.37 0.70
C ASN A 38 8.76 -21.25 -0.12
N GLY A 39 9.94 -20.75 -0.52
CA GLY A 39 10.92 -21.50 -1.29
C GLY A 39 11.98 -22.15 -0.42
N PHE A 40 12.88 -21.35 0.10
CA PHE A 40 14.10 -21.86 0.74
C PHE A 40 13.94 -22.13 2.24
N LEU A 41 13.21 -21.29 3.00
CA LEU A 41 13.06 -21.45 4.45
C LEU A 41 12.12 -22.60 4.82
N SER A 42 11.25 -23.03 3.93
CA SER A 42 10.42 -24.23 4.12
C SER A 42 11.22 -25.54 3.98
N ALA A 43 12.46 -25.51 3.50
CA ALA A 43 13.30 -26.68 3.39
C ALA A 43 13.92 -27.06 4.75
N PRO A 44 14.04 -28.38 5.08
CA PRO A 44 14.54 -28.87 6.40
C PRO A 44 15.96 -28.43 6.76
N ALA A 45 16.75 -27.97 5.81
CA ALA A 45 18.16 -27.58 5.96
C ALA A 45 18.42 -26.14 5.52
N ALA A 46 17.50 -25.23 5.79
CA ALA A 46 17.66 -23.81 5.43
C ALA A 46 18.86 -23.17 6.15
N PRO A 47 19.79 -22.49 5.45
CA PRO A 47 20.91 -21.80 6.08
C PRO A 47 20.42 -20.68 7.00
N ALA A 48 21.01 -20.57 8.21
CA ALA A 48 20.63 -19.55 9.20
C ALA A 48 20.70 -18.09 8.65
N GLY A 49 21.62 -17.82 7.72
CA GLY A 49 21.74 -16.50 7.09
C GLY A 49 20.55 -16.10 6.22
N LEU A 50 19.79 -17.06 5.67
CA LEU A 50 18.61 -16.77 4.86
C LEU A 50 17.45 -16.22 5.71
N ALA A 51 17.30 -16.66 6.94
CA ALA A 51 16.28 -16.13 7.85
C ALA A 51 16.56 -14.65 8.21
N ALA A 52 17.83 -14.28 8.39
CA ALA A 52 18.20 -12.89 8.62
C ALA A 52 17.97 -12.02 7.38
N LEU A 53 18.29 -12.54 6.19
CA LEU A 53 18.01 -11.86 4.93
C LEU A 53 16.52 -11.64 4.73
N ASP A 54 15.71 -12.67 4.94
CA ASP A 54 14.24 -12.59 4.85
C ASP A 54 13.71 -11.50 5.79
N LEU A 55 14.11 -11.50 7.05
CA LEU A 55 13.70 -10.48 8.02
C LEU A 55 14.00 -9.07 7.53
N VAL A 56 15.20 -8.83 6.95
CA VAL A 56 15.56 -7.52 6.40
C VAL A 56 14.67 -7.13 5.23
N LEU A 57 14.44 -8.04 4.28
CA LEU A 57 13.57 -7.78 3.12
C LEU A 57 12.13 -7.48 3.56
N ARG A 58 11.60 -8.21 4.54
CA ARG A 58 10.27 -8.02 5.12
C ARG A 58 10.15 -6.68 5.85
N LEU A 59 11.18 -6.27 6.60
CA LEU A 59 11.21 -4.97 7.28
C LEU A 59 11.21 -3.81 6.27
N ILE A 60 12.00 -3.90 5.20
CA ILE A 60 12.02 -2.90 4.13
C ILE A 60 10.64 -2.86 3.45
N GLY A 61 10.06 -4.02 3.17
CA GLY A 61 8.77 -4.14 2.52
C GLY A 61 7.63 -3.52 3.29
N ARG A 62 7.65 -3.57 4.61
CA ARG A 62 6.64 -2.95 5.48
C ARG A 62 6.50 -1.44 5.33
N LEU A 63 7.51 -0.76 4.78
CA LEU A 63 7.43 0.66 4.45
C LEU A 63 6.46 0.95 3.30
N ALA A 64 6.18 -0.02 2.44
CA ALA A 64 5.26 0.15 1.32
C ALA A 64 3.85 0.53 1.78
N PHE A 65 3.32 -0.15 2.79
CA PHE A 65 1.93 0.02 3.23
C PHE A 65 1.61 1.44 3.71
N PRO A 66 2.36 2.06 4.65
CA PRO A 66 2.10 3.44 5.06
C PRO A 66 2.25 4.43 3.91
N ILE A 67 3.17 4.20 2.97
CA ILE A 67 3.30 5.06 1.79
C ILE A 67 2.06 4.93 0.89
N PHE A 68 1.54 3.71 0.68
CA PHE A 68 0.30 3.52 -0.07
C PHE A 68 -0.90 4.14 0.63
N CYS A 69 -1.01 4.05 1.97
CA CYS A 69 -2.08 4.72 2.72
C CYS A 69 -2.03 6.23 2.54
N PHE A 70 -0.85 6.84 2.61
CA PHE A 70 -0.67 8.26 2.35
C PHE A 70 -1.07 8.64 0.92
N LEU A 71 -0.60 7.88 -0.08
CA LEU A 71 -0.94 8.12 -1.47
C LEU A 71 -2.43 7.90 -1.77
N LEU A 72 -3.09 7.02 -1.01
CA LEU A 72 -4.51 6.75 -1.10
C LEU A 72 -5.32 7.95 -0.62
N GLU A 73 -4.95 8.50 0.54
CA GLU A 73 -5.55 9.70 1.11
C GLU A 73 -5.37 10.90 0.17
N GLU A 74 -4.15 11.13 -0.29
CA GLU A 74 -3.84 12.18 -1.26
C GLU A 74 -4.67 12.02 -2.54
N GLY A 75 -4.79 10.79 -3.04
CA GLY A 75 -5.63 10.45 -4.19
C GLY A 75 -7.11 10.68 -3.92
N PHE A 76 -7.59 10.39 -2.72
CA PHE A 76 -8.99 10.59 -2.32
C PHE A 76 -9.35 12.08 -2.27
N VAL A 77 -8.51 12.90 -1.65
CA VAL A 77 -8.73 14.35 -1.52
C VAL A 77 -8.75 15.04 -2.89
N HIS A 78 -7.94 14.57 -3.84
CA HIS A 78 -7.82 15.18 -5.17
C HIS A 78 -8.74 14.54 -6.24
N THR A 79 -9.49 13.50 -5.89
CA THR A 79 -10.36 12.83 -6.88
C THR A 79 -11.70 13.54 -7.04
N HIS A 80 -12.09 13.76 -8.28
CA HIS A 80 -13.42 14.31 -8.61
C HIS A 80 -14.54 13.25 -8.55
N ASP A 81 -14.18 11.97 -8.68
CA ASP A 81 -15.13 10.86 -8.76
C ASP A 81 -14.64 9.68 -7.93
N VAL A 82 -15.08 9.67 -6.67
CA VAL A 82 -14.74 8.63 -5.68
C VAL A 82 -15.20 7.25 -6.14
N LYS A 83 -16.35 7.14 -6.85
CA LYS A 83 -16.85 5.85 -7.34
C LYS A 83 -15.92 5.24 -8.37
N LYS A 84 -15.42 6.05 -9.31
CA LYS A 84 -14.41 5.60 -10.29
C LYS A 84 -13.10 5.24 -9.62
N TYR A 85 -12.71 5.97 -8.56
CA TYR A 85 -11.50 5.68 -7.82
C TYR A 85 -11.59 4.31 -7.12
N ILE A 86 -12.69 4.04 -6.41
CA ILE A 86 -12.97 2.74 -5.79
C ILE A 86 -13.03 1.64 -6.88
N GLY A 87 -13.75 1.88 -7.97
CA GLY A 87 -13.84 0.92 -9.07
C GLY A 87 -12.51 0.51 -9.66
N ARG A 88 -11.56 1.45 -9.78
CA ARG A 88 -10.19 1.14 -10.22
C ARG A 88 -9.44 0.29 -9.19
N LEU A 89 -9.55 0.59 -7.90
CA LEU A 89 -8.91 -0.19 -6.84
C LEU A 89 -9.44 -1.62 -6.82
N LEU A 90 -10.77 -1.80 -6.94
CA LEU A 90 -11.40 -3.12 -6.99
C LEU A 90 -11.00 -3.89 -8.26
N LEU A 91 -10.95 -3.23 -9.41
CA LEU A 91 -10.51 -3.84 -10.66
C LEU A 91 -9.06 -4.32 -10.56
N PHE A 92 -8.15 -3.46 -10.05
CA PHE A 92 -6.76 -3.85 -9.83
C PHE A 92 -6.64 -4.95 -8.77
N GLY A 93 -7.49 -4.92 -7.73
CA GLY A 93 -7.58 -5.99 -6.74
C GLY A 93 -7.88 -7.33 -7.39
N LEU A 94 -8.92 -7.40 -8.21
CA LEU A 94 -9.31 -8.62 -8.93
C LEU A 94 -8.23 -9.12 -9.90
N VAL A 95 -7.64 -8.20 -10.70
CA VAL A 95 -6.58 -8.57 -11.64
C VAL A 95 -5.32 -9.05 -10.90
N SER A 96 -5.01 -8.45 -9.75
CA SER A 96 -3.82 -8.80 -8.95
C SER A 96 -4.01 -10.06 -8.11
N GLU A 97 -5.24 -10.54 -7.91
CA GLU A 97 -5.52 -11.71 -7.05
C GLU A 97 -4.87 -12.97 -7.61
N VAL A 98 -5.04 -13.24 -8.89
CA VAL A 98 -4.49 -14.45 -9.52
C VAL A 98 -2.95 -14.52 -9.45
N PRO A 99 -2.18 -13.50 -9.85
CA PRO A 99 -0.72 -13.54 -9.69
C PRO A 99 -0.29 -13.54 -8.23
N PHE A 100 -1.03 -12.90 -7.32
CA PHE A 100 -0.76 -12.93 -5.89
C PHE A 100 -0.93 -14.35 -5.33
N ASP A 101 -2.07 -14.99 -5.57
CA ASP A 101 -2.36 -16.34 -5.09
C ASP A 101 -1.38 -17.38 -5.66
N LEU A 102 -1.02 -17.27 -6.93
CA LEU A 102 -0.02 -18.13 -7.54
C LEU A 102 1.36 -17.97 -6.91
N ALA A 103 1.77 -16.74 -6.60
CA ALA A 103 3.08 -16.46 -6.01
C ALA A 103 3.20 -16.95 -4.57
N PHE A 104 2.12 -16.83 -3.78
CA PHE A 104 2.16 -17.14 -2.34
C PHE A 104 1.61 -18.53 -1.99
N PHE A 105 0.58 -18.98 -2.69
CA PHE A 105 -0.14 -20.23 -2.35
C PHE A 105 -0.04 -21.31 -3.40
N ARG A 106 0.58 -21.03 -4.56
CA ARG A 106 0.70 -21.95 -5.69
C ARG A 106 -0.66 -22.46 -6.21
N THR A 107 -1.72 -21.73 -5.94
CA THR A 107 -3.07 -21.97 -6.44
C THR A 107 -3.58 -20.71 -7.13
N PRO A 108 -4.44 -20.80 -8.16
CA PRO A 108 -4.98 -19.63 -8.83
C PRO A 108 -6.03 -18.88 -7.98
N PHE A 109 -6.49 -19.47 -6.87
CA PHE A 109 -7.50 -18.90 -6.00
C PHE A 109 -7.34 -19.39 -4.55
N ALA A 110 -7.06 -18.45 -3.63
CA ALA A 110 -6.86 -18.68 -2.21
C ALA A 110 -7.68 -17.69 -1.37
N PRO A 111 -9.01 -17.89 -1.18
CA PRO A 111 -9.91 -16.91 -0.57
C PRO A 111 -9.62 -16.58 0.89
N GLY A 112 -8.73 -17.33 1.55
CA GLY A 112 -8.30 -17.08 2.94
C GLY A 112 -7.39 -15.88 3.12
N TYR A 113 -6.76 -15.39 2.04
CA TYR A 113 -5.86 -14.25 2.06
C TYR A 113 -6.14 -13.37 0.85
N GLN A 114 -6.20 -12.08 1.07
CA GLN A 114 -6.53 -11.10 0.04
C GLN A 114 -5.34 -10.17 -0.20
N ASN A 115 -5.15 -9.73 -1.43
CA ASN A 115 -4.13 -8.75 -1.75
C ASN A 115 -4.44 -7.36 -1.14
N VAL A 116 -3.42 -6.49 -1.08
CA VAL A 116 -3.50 -5.18 -0.43
C VAL A 116 -4.55 -4.24 -1.02
N TYR A 117 -4.94 -4.41 -2.29
CA TYR A 117 -5.93 -3.53 -2.94
C TYR A 117 -7.31 -3.60 -2.29
N TRP A 118 -7.71 -4.74 -1.74
CA TRP A 118 -8.96 -4.87 -0.99
C TRP A 118 -8.95 -4.01 0.27
N THR A 119 -7.84 -4.04 1.02
CA THR A 119 -7.68 -3.19 2.22
C THR A 119 -7.69 -1.71 1.83
N LEU A 120 -7.01 -1.32 0.74
CA LEU A 120 -7.01 0.05 0.25
C LEU A 120 -8.40 0.48 -0.22
N ALA A 121 -9.15 -0.38 -0.91
CA ALA A 121 -10.52 -0.10 -1.34
C ALA A 121 -11.46 0.11 -0.15
N LEU A 122 -11.35 -0.73 0.90
CA LEU A 122 -12.09 -0.55 2.15
C LEU A 122 -11.71 0.76 2.85
N GLY A 123 -10.44 1.15 2.83
CA GLY A 123 -9.99 2.44 3.36
C GLY A 123 -10.65 3.62 2.66
N VAL A 124 -10.72 3.60 1.31
CA VAL A 124 -11.41 4.66 0.54
C VAL A 124 -12.92 4.66 0.82
N LEU A 125 -13.54 3.49 0.93
CA LEU A 125 -14.95 3.38 1.29
C LEU A 125 -15.23 3.96 2.68
N ALA A 126 -14.36 3.69 3.65
CA ALA A 126 -14.48 4.26 4.99
C ALA A 126 -14.34 5.79 4.97
N MET A 127 -13.34 6.34 4.27
CA MET A 127 -13.17 7.78 4.10
C MET A 127 -14.38 8.42 3.40
N ALA A 128 -14.91 7.78 2.35
CA ALA A 128 -16.08 8.27 1.65
C ALA A 128 -17.33 8.25 2.55
N GLY A 129 -17.49 7.23 3.37
CA GLY A 129 -18.55 7.14 4.37
C GLY A 129 -18.45 8.24 5.41
N LEU A 130 -17.27 8.44 6.00
CA LEU A 130 -17.04 9.51 6.98
C LEU A 130 -17.34 10.88 6.40
N ASN A 131 -16.83 11.17 5.19
CA ASN A 131 -17.08 12.44 4.51
C ASN A 131 -18.59 12.67 4.20
N HIS A 132 -19.36 11.60 3.97
CA HIS A 132 -20.80 11.69 3.77
C HIS A 132 -21.56 12.07 5.06
N PHE A 133 -21.06 11.66 6.23
CA PHE A 133 -21.66 11.97 7.53
C PHE A 133 -21.13 13.24 8.17
N GLU A 134 -20.09 13.85 7.60
CA GLU A 134 -19.55 15.11 8.04
C GLU A 134 -20.52 16.24 7.70
N LYS A 135 -20.88 17.07 8.70
CA LYS A 135 -21.78 18.18 8.46
C LYS A 135 -21.06 19.33 7.72
N PRO A 136 -21.82 20.21 7.05
CA PRO A 136 -21.24 21.36 6.31
C PRO A 136 -20.45 22.33 7.21
N ASP A 137 -20.65 22.31 8.53
CA ASP A 137 -19.95 23.10 9.54
C ASP A 137 -18.62 22.45 10.02
N GLY A 138 -18.23 21.33 9.43
CA GLY A 138 -17.03 20.59 9.82
C GLY A 138 -17.18 19.76 11.10
N SER A 139 -18.38 19.72 11.70
CA SER A 139 -18.65 18.83 12.84
C SER A 139 -18.99 17.43 12.36
N THR A 140 -18.34 16.43 12.95
CA THR A 140 -18.71 15.03 12.69
C THR A 140 -20.05 14.69 13.32
N GLY A 141 -20.88 13.88 12.66
CA GLY A 141 -22.18 13.45 13.17
C GLY A 141 -22.14 12.55 14.42
N TRP A 142 -21.00 12.47 15.08
CA TRP A 142 -20.70 11.61 16.22
C TRP A 142 -20.82 12.32 17.59
N GLN A 143 -21.52 13.42 17.66
CA GLN A 143 -21.81 14.09 18.96
C GLN A 143 -23.20 13.75 19.43
#